data_ebc6802dbf004f22044a259683facde7
#
_entry.id   ebc6802dbf004f22044a259683facde7
#
_cell.length_a   1.000
_cell.length_b   1.000
_cell.length_c   1.000
_cell.angle_alpha   90.00
_cell.angle_beta   90.00
_cell.angle_gamma   90.00
#
_symmetry.space_group_name_H-M   'P 1'
#
loop_
_entity.id
_entity.type
_entity.pdbx_description
1 polymer ?
#
loop_
_entity_poly.entity_id
_entity_poly.type
_entity_poly.pdbx_seq_one_letter_code
_entity_poly.pdbx_strand_id
1 'polypeptide(L)'
;MDGAQGPFGPHNIHEPMSNKPWLDQNPNRVYCCYFHAGMRVYDVSDPYYIKELAYFIPPNPEKLLFDIPVPGPMLATTEDCVVDDRGYIYMDTWHDGMYILRMKDGI
;
A
#
# COMPACT_ATOMS: atom_id res chain seq x y z
N MET A 1 3.18 -18.25 -2.93
CA MET A 1 2.41 -17.76 -1.78
C MET A 1 1.91 -18.90 -0.90
N ASP A 2 2.76 -19.88 -0.71
CA ASP A 2 2.42 -20.99 0.17
C ASP A 2 2.11 -20.48 1.57
N GLY A 3 1.02 -20.92 2.15
CA GLY A 3 0.57 -20.47 3.45
C GLY A 3 -0.18 -19.14 3.47
N ALA A 4 -0.35 -18.49 2.34
CA ALA A 4 -1.16 -17.28 2.28
C ALA A 4 -2.62 -17.60 2.57
N GLN A 5 -3.22 -16.79 3.44
CA GLN A 5 -4.60 -16.97 3.88
C GLN A 5 -5.35 -15.69 3.60
N GLY A 6 -6.16 -15.64 2.60
CA GLY A 6 -6.93 -14.45 2.25
C GLY A 6 -6.40 -13.77 0.99
N PRO A 7 -6.92 -12.58 0.65
CA PRO A 7 -6.59 -11.92 -0.60
C PRO A 7 -5.12 -11.56 -0.71
N PHE A 8 -4.56 -11.78 -1.88
CA PHE A 8 -3.19 -11.40 -2.21
C PHE A 8 -3.14 -10.92 -3.67
N GLY A 9 -2.35 -9.91 -3.90
CA GLY A 9 -2.16 -9.35 -5.23
C GLY A 9 -2.28 -7.83 -5.19
N PRO A 10 -1.86 -7.15 -6.27
CA PRO A 10 -1.99 -5.71 -6.35
C PRO A 10 -3.47 -5.31 -6.45
N HIS A 11 -3.85 -4.28 -5.72
CA HIS A 11 -5.21 -3.77 -5.76
C HIS A 11 -5.24 -2.35 -6.31
N ASN A 12 -4.82 -1.37 -5.53
CA ASN A 12 -4.84 0.02 -5.95
C ASN A 12 -3.47 0.66 -5.79
N ILE A 13 -3.21 1.67 -6.62
CA ILE A 13 -1.98 2.46 -6.58
C ILE A 13 -2.32 3.92 -6.33
N HIS A 14 -1.34 4.67 -5.84
CA HIS A 14 -1.44 6.13 -5.81
C HIS A 14 -1.51 6.68 -7.23
N GLU A 15 -2.45 7.58 -7.48
CA GLU A 15 -2.63 8.20 -8.79
C GLU A 15 -2.14 9.65 -8.76
N PRO A 16 -1.04 9.97 -9.48
CA PRO A 16 -0.50 11.32 -9.51
C PRO A 16 -1.27 12.19 -10.49
N MET A 17 -2.45 12.64 -10.09
CA MET A 17 -3.30 13.47 -10.93
C MET A 17 -2.67 14.86 -11.13
N SER A 18 -2.40 15.24 -12.37
CA SER A 18 -1.66 16.46 -12.70
C SER A 18 -2.35 17.76 -12.28
N ASN A 19 -3.68 17.73 -12.14
CA ASN A 19 -4.45 18.88 -11.70
C ASN A 19 -4.57 19.00 -10.18
N LYS A 20 -3.85 18.15 -9.43
CA LYS A 20 -3.86 18.11 -7.97
C LYS A 20 -2.43 18.32 -7.45
N PRO A 21 -1.96 19.57 -7.33
CA PRO A 21 -0.56 19.82 -6.97
C PRO A 21 -0.15 19.36 -5.57
N TRP A 22 -1.12 19.05 -4.72
CA TRP A 22 -0.85 18.51 -3.39
C TRP A 22 -0.57 17.01 -3.38
N LEU A 23 -0.73 16.33 -4.51
CA LEU A 23 -0.38 14.92 -4.65
C LEU A 23 1.05 14.76 -5.15
N ASP A 24 1.70 13.66 -4.74
CA ASP A 24 3.01 13.31 -5.29
C ASP A 24 2.90 13.08 -6.80
N GLN A 25 3.81 13.68 -7.54
CA GLN A 25 3.85 13.63 -9.00
C GLN A 25 5.06 12.87 -9.54
N ASN A 26 5.78 12.13 -8.69
CA ASN A 26 7.00 11.46 -9.10
C ASN A 26 6.68 10.31 -10.09
N PRO A 27 7.07 10.43 -11.38
CA PRO A 27 6.76 9.40 -12.37
C PRO A 27 7.62 8.14 -12.23
N ASN A 28 8.66 8.20 -11.41
CA ASN A 28 9.61 7.10 -11.26
C ASN A 28 9.30 6.21 -10.06
N ARG A 29 8.17 6.42 -9.41
CA ARG A 29 7.84 5.69 -8.20
C ARG A 29 6.39 5.23 -8.23
N VAL A 30 6.18 3.97 -7.88
CA VAL A 30 4.83 3.38 -7.75
C VAL A 30 4.61 2.99 -6.30
N TYR A 31 3.49 3.42 -5.74
CA TYR A 31 3.01 3.05 -4.41
C TYR A 31 1.80 2.16 -4.61
N CYS A 32 1.88 0.91 -4.16
CA CYS A 32 0.86 -0.09 -4.46
C CYS A 32 0.45 -0.87 -3.21
N CYS A 33 -0.84 -1.06 -3.04
CA CYS A 33 -1.39 -1.89 -1.97
C CYS A 33 -1.67 -3.30 -2.47
N TYR A 34 -1.27 -4.29 -1.68
CA TYR A 34 -1.33 -5.72 -2.01
C TYR A 34 -2.16 -6.51 -1.01
N PHE A 35 -3.24 -5.97 -0.51
CA PHE A 35 -4.05 -6.63 0.52
C PHE A 35 -3.18 -7.06 1.71
N HIS A 36 -3.13 -8.36 2.04
CA HIS A 36 -2.38 -8.81 3.21
C HIS A 36 -0.85 -8.81 3.03
N ALA A 37 -0.36 -8.57 1.83
CA ALA A 37 1.08 -8.34 1.62
C ALA A 37 1.51 -6.91 1.93
N GLY A 38 0.58 -6.06 2.37
CA GLY A 38 0.88 -4.70 2.77
C GLY A 38 1.01 -3.74 1.62
N MET A 39 1.66 -2.62 1.88
CA MET A 39 1.96 -1.62 0.87
C MET A 39 3.40 -1.75 0.43
N ARG A 40 3.64 -1.60 -0.85
CA ARG A 40 4.96 -1.69 -1.47
C ARG A 40 5.26 -0.44 -2.27
N VAL A 41 6.51 -0.01 -2.26
CA VAL A 41 6.97 1.14 -3.04
C VAL A 41 8.06 0.66 -3.98
N TYR A 42 7.90 0.99 -5.27
CA TYR A 42 8.81 0.55 -6.32
C TYR A 42 9.44 1.73 -7.04
N ASP A 43 10.72 1.59 -7.38
CA ASP A 43 11.39 2.47 -8.33
C ASP A 43 11.18 1.88 -9.73
N VAL A 44 10.51 2.65 -10.59
CA VAL A 44 10.23 2.25 -11.97
C VAL A 44 10.94 3.13 -12.99
N SER A 45 11.99 3.83 -12.57
CA SER A 45 12.78 4.69 -13.46
C SER A 45 13.41 3.92 -14.62
N ASP A 46 13.77 2.67 -14.38
CA ASP A 46 14.19 1.74 -15.44
C ASP A 46 13.09 0.69 -15.62
N PRO A 47 12.32 0.73 -16.70
CA PRO A 47 11.22 -0.22 -16.90
C PRO A 47 11.67 -1.66 -17.08
N TYR A 48 12.94 -1.87 -17.36
CA TYR A 48 13.51 -3.23 -17.49
C TYR A 48 14.09 -3.74 -16.18
N TYR A 49 14.13 -2.91 -15.13
CA TYR A 49 14.64 -3.30 -13.83
C TYR A 49 13.92 -2.55 -12.74
N ILE A 50 12.82 -3.11 -12.27
CA ILE A 50 11.98 -2.53 -11.22
C ILE A 50 12.53 -2.96 -9.87
N LYS A 51 12.76 -1.98 -8.97
CA LYS A 51 13.30 -2.23 -7.64
C LYS A 51 12.25 -1.95 -6.58
N GLU A 52 12.10 -2.84 -5.61
CA GLU A 52 11.33 -2.53 -4.42
C GLU A 52 12.17 -1.65 -3.49
N LEU A 53 11.67 -0.46 -3.18
CA LEU A 53 12.36 0.49 -2.31
C LEU A 53 11.98 0.30 -0.85
N ALA A 54 10.71 -0.02 -0.58
CA ALA A 54 10.21 -0.10 0.77
C ALA A 54 8.92 -0.91 0.81
N TYR A 55 8.58 -1.36 2.00
CA TYR A 55 7.29 -1.99 2.25
C TYR A 55 6.84 -1.71 3.68
N PHE A 56 5.54 -1.81 3.89
CA PHE A 56 4.95 -1.77 5.22
C PHE A 56 3.78 -2.75 5.28
N ILE A 57 3.86 -3.70 6.19
CA ILE A 57 2.78 -4.64 6.45
C ILE A 57 2.22 -4.31 7.84
N PRO A 58 0.99 -3.79 7.93
CA PRO A 58 0.42 -3.49 9.24
C PRO A 58 0.21 -4.77 10.06
N PRO A 59 0.14 -4.66 11.38
CA PRO A 59 -0.19 -5.82 12.21
C PRO A 59 -1.59 -6.34 11.87
N ASN A 60 -1.81 -7.62 12.10
CA ASN A 60 -3.14 -8.19 11.90
C ASN A 60 -4.12 -7.53 12.86
N PRO A 61 -5.37 -7.24 12.40
CA PRO A 61 -6.34 -6.60 13.27
C PRO A 61 -6.75 -7.53 14.40
N GLU A 62 -7.02 -6.96 15.56
CA GLU A 62 -7.52 -7.71 16.71
C GLU A 62 -9.02 -7.96 16.62
N LYS A 63 -9.70 -7.17 15.78
CA LYS A 63 -11.16 -7.17 15.68
C LYS A 63 -11.59 -6.82 14.27
N LEU A 64 -12.53 -7.58 13.73
CA LEU A 64 -13.14 -7.28 12.44
C LEU A 64 -14.22 -6.22 12.63
N LEU A 65 -14.26 -5.23 11.74
CA LEU A 65 -15.31 -4.22 11.72
C LEU A 65 -16.53 -4.68 10.94
N PHE A 66 -16.36 -5.66 10.05
CA PHE A 66 -17.44 -6.25 9.26
C PHE A 66 -17.01 -7.66 8.86
N ASP A 67 -17.98 -8.45 8.40
CA ASP A 67 -17.68 -9.79 7.93
C ASP A 67 -16.89 -9.72 6.62
N ILE A 68 -15.81 -10.50 6.54
CA ILE A 68 -15.02 -10.57 5.31
C ILE A 68 -15.71 -11.54 4.33
N PRO A 69 -15.65 -11.21 3.02
CA PRO A 69 -16.35 -12.01 2.01
C PRO A 69 -15.71 -13.35 1.70
N VAL A 70 -14.47 -13.56 2.13
CA VAL A 70 -13.76 -14.83 1.91
C VAL A 70 -13.38 -15.43 3.25
N PRO A 71 -13.46 -16.77 3.40
CA PRO A 71 -13.05 -17.42 4.64
C PRO A 71 -11.54 -17.31 4.84
N GLY A 72 -11.13 -17.28 6.09
CA GLY A 72 -9.72 -17.24 6.43
C GLY A 72 -9.47 -16.57 7.76
N PRO A 73 -8.21 -16.53 8.20
CA PRO A 73 -7.83 -15.87 9.44
C PRO A 73 -7.96 -14.35 9.33
N MET A 74 -7.97 -13.69 10.48
CA MET A 74 -8.01 -12.23 10.58
C MET A 74 -6.61 -11.68 10.23
N LEU A 75 -6.43 -11.30 8.98
CA LEU A 75 -5.17 -10.77 8.47
C LEU A 75 -5.27 -9.27 8.20
N ALA A 76 -4.16 -8.58 8.34
CA ALA A 76 -4.03 -7.21 7.86
C ALA A 76 -4.35 -7.18 6.36
N THR A 77 -5.14 -6.19 5.94
CA THR A 77 -5.57 -6.11 4.55
C THR A 77 -5.52 -4.66 4.10
N THR A 78 -4.53 -4.33 3.27
CA THR A 78 -4.36 -2.99 2.71
C THR A 78 -5.06 -2.91 1.37
N GLU A 79 -5.69 -1.78 1.08
CA GLU A 79 -6.53 -1.66 -0.11
C GLU A 79 -6.09 -0.53 -1.01
N ASP A 80 -5.95 0.68 -0.49
CA ASP A 80 -5.67 1.86 -1.29
C ASP A 80 -4.72 2.81 -0.59
N CYS A 81 -4.09 3.69 -1.35
CA CYS A 81 -3.20 4.69 -0.80
C CYS A 81 -3.20 5.97 -1.62
N VAL A 82 -2.85 7.06 -0.96
CA VAL A 82 -2.63 8.38 -1.56
C VAL A 82 -1.34 8.93 -0.99
N VAL A 83 -0.55 9.58 -1.81
CA VAL A 83 0.73 10.18 -1.38
C VAL A 83 0.67 11.67 -1.64
N ASP A 84 0.98 12.49 -0.63
CA ASP A 84 0.98 13.93 -0.80
C ASP A 84 2.34 14.44 -1.32
N ASP A 85 2.40 15.73 -1.64
CA ASP A 85 3.61 16.34 -2.22
C ASP A 85 4.77 16.45 -1.23
N ARG A 86 4.54 16.16 0.05
CA ARG A 86 5.58 16.10 1.07
C ARG A 86 6.14 14.68 1.24
N GLY A 87 5.53 13.69 0.58
CA GLY A 87 5.93 12.30 0.67
C GLY A 87 5.21 11.49 1.76
N TYR A 88 4.22 12.07 2.42
CA TYR A 88 3.41 11.30 3.35
C TYR A 88 2.46 10.39 2.59
N ILE A 89 2.35 9.15 3.05
CA ILE A 89 1.56 8.10 2.42
C ILE A 89 0.38 7.82 3.34
N TYR A 90 -0.83 7.97 2.80
CA TYR A 90 -2.08 7.69 3.52
C TYR A 90 -2.60 6.37 2.99
N MET A 91 -2.57 5.33 3.82
CA MET A 91 -2.93 3.97 3.42
C MET A 91 -4.09 3.49 4.28
N ASP A 92 -5.13 2.97 3.64
CA ASP A 92 -6.25 2.41 4.39
C ASP A 92 -6.13 0.90 4.55
N THR A 93 -6.84 0.39 5.54
CA THR A 93 -6.99 -1.04 5.79
C THR A 93 -8.46 -1.35 5.96
N TRP A 94 -8.82 -2.64 5.83
CA TRP A 94 -10.21 -3.04 5.98
C TRP A 94 -10.74 -2.88 7.41
N HIS A 95 -9.92 -3.14 8.41
CA HIS A 95 -10.41 -3.25 9.79
C HIS A 95 -9.68 -2.38 10.80
N ASP A 96 -8.57 -1.79 10.44
CA ASP A 96 -7.67 -1.12 11.40
C ASP A 96 -7.51 0.37 11.11
N GLY A 97 -8.38 0.93 10.27
CA GLY A 97 -8.35 2.34 9.93
C GLY A 97 -7.25 2.70 8.94
N MET A 98 -6.77 3.94 9.07
CA MET A 98 -5.78 4.50 8.16
C MET A 98 -4.43 4.64 8.85
N TYR A 99 -3.38 4.29 8.13
CA TYR A 99 -2.01 4.53 8.54
C TYR A 99 -1.43 5.70 7.75
N ILE A 100 -0.65 6.53 8.42
CA ILE A 100 0.10 7.61 7.78
C ILE A 100 1.57 7.24 7.87
N LEU A 101 2.20 7.06 6.72
CA LEU A 101 3.56 6.55 6.61
C LEU A 101 4.44 7.55 5.89
N ARG A 102 5.73 7.38 6.02
CA ARG A 102 6.70 8.06 5.16
C ARG A 102 7.89 7.15 4.91
N MET A 103 8.61 7.42 3.82
CA MET A 103 9.84 6.69 3.54
C MET A 103 10.89 7.02 4.59
N LYS A 104 11.75 6.05 4.90
CA LYS A 104 12.91 6.31 5.74
C LYS A 104 13.87 7.24 5.00
N ASP A 105 14.65 7.99 5.77
CA ASP A 105 15.64 8.90 5.21
C ASP A 105 16.61 8.17 4.28
N GLY A 106 16.91 8.79 3.13
CA GLY A 106 17.81 8.23 2.14
C GLY A 106 17.16 7.32 1.10
N ILE A 107 15.85 7.19 1.14
CA ILE A 107 15.13 6.37 0.14
C ILE A 107 14.27 7.24 -0.76
#